data_d095e71acc79d082079a8e29cbd5dc26
#
_entry.id   d095e71acc79d082079a8e29cbd5dc26
#
_cell.length_a   1.000
_cell.length_b   1.000
_cell.length_c   1.000
_cell.angle_alpha   90.00
_cell.angle_beta   90.00
_cell.angle_gamma   90.00
#
_symmetry.space_group_name_H-M   'P 1'
#
loop_
_entity.id
_entity.type
_entity.pdbx_description
1 polymer ?
#
loop_
_entity_poly.entity_id
_entity_poly.type
_entity_poly.pdbx_seq_one_letter_code
_entity_poly.pdbx_strand_id
1 'polypeptide(L)'
;YQMNHFATLLRAAALAVLGFSASAEERGAVTNLPLPRFVSLKASEGNVRRGPSLTHRIDWVFKRRDMPLEITAEHGHWRRVRDREGAGGWVHYSLLSGTRYVLIEQDMLALYQRADPDTPVMARLELGVIARLGKCGPTWCRLSSAGYKGWAPKELLWGVKPSEIRE
;
A
#
# COMPACT_ATOMS: atom_id res chain seq x y z
N TYR A 1 -49.59 -64.01 1.78
CA TYR A 1 -49.84 -62.58 2.08
C TYR A 1 -48.53 -61.89 2.27
N GLN A 2 -48.15 -61.06 1.29
CA GLN A 2 -46.92 -60.27 1.34
C GLN A 2 -47.29 -58.86 1.72
N MET A 3 -46.68 -58.34 2.79
CA MET A 3 -46.76 -56.93 3.17
C MET A 3 -45.45 -56.24 2.73
N ASN A 4 -45.58 -55.32 1.81
CA ASN A 4 -44.46 -54.48 1.32
C ASN A 4 -44.26 -53.31 2.30
N HIS A 5 -43.11 -53.23 2.93
CA HIS A 5 -42.67 -52.06 3.65
C HIS A 5 -41.90 -51.12 2.72
N PHE A 6 -42.53 -50.01 2.37
CA PHE A 6 -41.85 -48.88 1.72
C PHE A 6 -41.06 -48.10 2.79
N ALA A 7 -39.76 -48.20 2.74
CA ALA A 7 -38.86 -47.37 3.54
C ALA A 7 -38.61 -46.04 2.82
N THR A 8 -39.14 -44.97 3.34
CA THR A 8 -38.94 -43.61 2.85
C THR A 8 -37.61 -43.06 3.39
N LEU A 9 -36.59 -42.94 2.54
CA LEU A 9 -35.32 -42.32 2.88
C LEU A 9 -35.46 -40.80 2.80
N LEU A 10 -35.57 -40.13 3.96
CA LEU A 10 -35.38 -38.68 4.06
C LEU A 10 -33.88 -38.33 3.89
N ARG A 11 -33.56 -37.73 2.78
CA ARG A 11 -32.23 -37.09 2.59
C ARG A 11 -32.29 -35.69 3.22
N ALA A 12 -31.64 -35.55 4.36
CA ALA A 12 -31.37 -34.24 4.95
C ALA A 12 -30.21 -33.58 4.18
N ALA A 13 -30.50 -32.56 3.39
CA ALA A 13 -29.49 -31.72 2.76
C ALA A 13 -28.98 -30.74 3.82
N ALA A 14 -27.78 -30.98 4.32
CA ALA A 14 -27.08 -30.00 5.17
C ALA A 14 -26.53 -28.86 4.29
N LEU A 15 -27.16 -27.69 4.34
CA LEU A 15 -26.62 -26.46 3.81
C LEU A 15 -25.44 -26.04 4.69
N ALA A 16 -24.21 -26.24 4.18
CA ALA A 16 -23.03 -25.64 4.78
C ALA A 16 -23.00 -24.13 4.44
N VAL A 17 -23.39 -23.31 5.40
CA VAL A 17 -23.23 -21.86 5.33
C VAL A 17 -21.74 -21.57 5.51
N LEU A 18 -21.02 -21.34 4.43
CA LEU A 18 -19.67 -20.81 4.44
C LEU A 18 -19.77 -19.36 4.93
N GLY A 19 -19.56 -19.15 6.22
CA GLY A 19 -19.44 -17.84 6.82
C GLY A 19 -18.17 -17.16 6.30
N PHE A 20 -18.30 -16.22 5.38
CA PHE A 20 -17.23 -15.28 5.08
C PHE A 20 -17.03 -14.39 6.30
N SER A 21 -16.04 -14.70 7.13
CA SER A 21 -15.55 -13.76 8.14
C SER A 21 -14.87 -12.63 7.42
N ALA A 22 -15.55 -11.51 7.21
CA ALA A 22 -14.93 -10.27 6.81
C ALA A 22 -13.99 -9.85 7.94
N SER A 23 -12.67 -9.94 7.73
CA SER A 23 -11.68 -9.35 8.62
C SER A 23 -11.98 -7.86 8.72
N ALA A 24 -12.26 -7.36 9.93
CA ALA A 24 -12.38 -5.94 10.17
C ALA A 24 -11.04 -5.27 9.81
N GLU A 25 -11.09 -4.17 9.05
CA GLU A 25 -9.92 -3.39 8.70
C GLU A 25 -9.26 -2.85 9.98
N GLU A 26 -7.97 -3.13 10.15
CA GLU A 26 -7.21 -2.59 11.26
C GLU A 26 -7.07 -1.07 11.13
N ARG A 27 -7.27 -0.34 12.23
CA ARG A 27 -7.20 1.11 12.26
C ARG A 27 -6.22 1.61 13.30
N GLY A 28 -5.58 2.74 12.99
CA GLY A 28 -4.61 3.37 13.87
C GLY A 28 -5.25 3.85 15.17
N ALA A 29 -4.58 3.58 16.29
CA ALA A 29 -5.05 3.92 17.63
C ALA A 29 -5.16 5.45 17.86
N VAL A 30 -4.43 6.25 17.10
CA VAL A 30 -4.39 7.72 17.24
C VAL A 30 -5.22 8.41 16.19
N THR A 31 -5.05 8.05 14.92
CA THR A 31 -5.69 8.73 13.78
C THR A 31 -7.00 8.11 13.35
N ASN A 32 -7.27 6.87 13.76
CA ASN A 32 -8.38 6.05 13.26
C ASN A 32 -8.36 5.86 11.72
N LEU A 33 -7.21 6.04 11.10
CA LEU A 33 -7.01 5.75 9.68
C LEU A 33 -6.67 4.26 9.47
N PRO A 34 -6.95 3.71 8.28
CA PRO A 34 -6.62 2.31 7.98
C PRO A 34 -5.13 2.00 8.17
N LEU A 35 -4.84 0.79 8.65
CA LEU A 35 -3.49 0.22 8.73
C LEU A 35 -3.44 -1.12 7.97
N PRO A 36 -2.37 -1.41 7.24
CA PRO A 36 -1.28 -0.49 6.90
C PRO A 36 -1.72 0.58 5.90
N ARG A 37 -1.03 1.71 5.86
CA ARG A 37 -1.24 2.77 4.87
C ARG A 37 0.06 3.40 4.43
N PHE A 38 0.08 3.96 3.21
CA PHE A 38 1.24 4.63 2.67
C PHE A 38 1.25 6.13 2.98
N VAL A 39 2.44 6.61 3.27
CA VAL A 39 2.81 8.02 3.46
C VAL A 39 4.15 8.26 2.78
N SER A 40 4.68 9.48 2.86
CA SER A 40 6.02 9.79 2.38
C SER A 40 6.86 10.46 3.47
N LEU A 41 8.18 10.35 3.35
CA LEU A 41 9.13 11.08 4.19
C LEU A 41 9.15 12.54 3.76
N LYS A 42 8.67 13.43 4.63
CA LYS A 42 8.63 14.88 4.37
C LYS A 42 10.01 15.53 4.45
N ALA A 43 10.83 15.06 5.39
CA ALA A 43 12.16 15.58 5.63
C ALA A 43 13.20 14.94 4.70
N SER A 44 14.35 15.59 4.55
CA SER A 44 15.50 15.03 3.84
C SER A 44 16.20 13.91 4.62
N GLU A 45 16.04 13.93 5.95
CA GLU A 45 16.53 12.90 6.86
C GLU A 45 15.49 12.61 7.94
N GLY A 46 15.39 11.37 8.37
CA GLY A 46 14.47 10.94 9.42
C GLY A 46 15.09 9.87 10.30
N ASN A 47 15.21 10.17 11.60
CA ASN A 47 15.66 9.20 12.59
C ASN A 47 14.59 8.15 12.84
N VAL A 48 14.97 6.89 12.74
CA VAL A 48 14.15 5.73 12.99
C VAL A 48 14.62 5.07 14.29
N ARG A 49 13.72 4.98 15.25
CA ARG A 49 14.03 4.50 16.59
C ARG A 49 13.47 3.10 16.83
N ARG A 50 14.07 2.42 17.79
CA ARG A 50 13.65 1.08 18.21
C ARG A 50 12.27 1.06 18.85
N GLY A 51 11.83 2.16 19.44
CA GLY A 51 10.55 2.28 20.11
C GLY A 51 9.96 3.69 20.02
N PRO A 52 8.72 3.86 20.45
CA PRO A 52 7.94 5.09 20.24
C PRO A 52 8.23 6.17 21.28
N SER A 53 9.49 6.55 21.44
CA SER A 53 9.89 7.71 22.26
C SER A 53 11.31 8.19 21.92
N LEU A 54 11.65 9.41 22.33
CA LEU A 54 13.00 9.97 22.19
C LEU A 54 14.06 9.23 23.01
N THR A 55 13.68 8.44 24.02
CA THR A 55 14.56 7.67 24.86
C THR A 55 15.08 6.39 24.22
N HIS A 56 14.42 5.92 23.17
CA HIS A 56 14.85 4.76 22.41
C HIS A 56 15.97 5.14 21.44
N ARG A 57 16.93 4.23 21.29
CA ARG A 57 18.07 4.43 20.40
C ARG A 57 17.61 4.57 18.95
N ILE A 58 18.39 5.30 18.17
CA ILE A 58 18.26 5.40 16.71
C ILE A 58 18.92 4.15 16.11
N ASP A 59 18.14 3.31 15.42
CA ASP A 59 18.62 2.12 14.72
C ASP A 59 18.93 2.40 13.26
N TRP A 60 18.30 3.43 12.68
CA TRP A 60 18.34 3.72 11.24
C TRP A 60 18.13 5.19 10.96
N VAL A 61 18.61 5.67 9.82
CA VAL A 61 18.32 7.03 9.32
C VAL A 61 17.88 6.94 7.86
N PHE A 62 16.65 7.38 7.58
CA PHE A 62 16.21 7.58 6.21
C PHE A 62 16.76 8.88 5.66
N LYS A 63 17.28 8.88 4.42
CA LYS A 63 17.95 10.02 3.80
C LYS A 63 17.38 10.44 2.43
N ARG A 64 16.22 9.91 2.03
CA ARG A 64 15.57 10.28 0.77
C ARG A 64 14.25 10.99 1.03
N ARG A 65 14.19 12.28 0.72
CA ARG A 65 12.93 13.02 0.72
C ARG A 65 11.93 12.36 -0.23
N ASP A 66 10.66 12.40 0.15
CA ASP A 66 9.53 11.86 -0.61
C ASP A 66 9.50 10.33 -0.74
N MET A 67 10.49 9.61 -0.17
CA MET A 67 10.45 8.16 -0.21
C MET A 67 9.14 7.64 0.38
N PRO A 68 8.46 6.71 -0.29
CA PRO A 68 7.27 6.10 0.25
C PRO A 68 7.59 5.20 1.43
N LEU A 69 6.74 5.27 2.44
CA LEU A 69 6.82 4.47 3.66
C LEU A 69 5.44 3.91 3.98
N GLU A 70 5.39 2.73 4.57
CA GLU A 70 4.16 2.11 5.02
C GLU A 70 4.05 2.20 6.53
N ILE A 71 2.99 2.86 7.04
CA ILE A 71 2.70 2.91 8.48
C ILE A 71 2.00 1.60 8.86
N THR A 72 2.55 0.90 9.85
CA THR A 72 2.03 -0.37 10.36
C THR A 72 1.45 -0.28 11.76
N ALA A 73 1.81 0.75 12.54
CA ALA A 73 1.29 0.99 13.89
C ALA A 73 1.40 2.45 14.28
N GLU A 74 0.63 2.84 15.28
CA GLU A 74 0.62 4.19 15.85
C GLU A 74 0.73 4.13 17.38
N HIS A 75 1.48 5.08 17.97
CA HIS A 75 1.54 5.29 19.41
C HIS A 75 1.84 6.76 19.70
N GLY A 76 0.88 7.52 20.23
CA GLY A 76 1.02 8.95 20.47
C GLY A 76 1.47 9.70 19.22
N HIS A 77 2.58 10.42 19.31
CA HIS A 77 3.18 11.16 18.19
C HIS A 77 4.07 10.29 17.29
N TRP A 78 4.12 8.98 17.52
CA TRP A 78 5.01 8.06 16.83
C TRP A 78 4.26 7.17 15.87
N ARG A 79 4.91 6.86 14.75
CA ARG A 79 4.42 5.94 13.73
C ARG A 79 5.47 4.90 13.46
N ARG A 80 5.07 3.63 13.50
CA ARG A 80 5.93 2.55 13.05
C ARG A 80 5.84 2.45 11.54
N VAL A 81 6.97 2.58 10.88
CA VAL A 81 7.06 2.57 9.42
C VAL A 81 8.01 1.51 8.92
N ARG A 82 7.83 1.10 7.68
CA ARG A 82 8.78 0.28 6.93
C ARG A 82 8.91 0.80 5.51
N ASP A 83 10.12 0.66 4.95
CA ASP A 83 10.39 0.94 3.55
C ASP A 83 10.10 -0.27 2.65
N ARG A 84 10.47 -0.15 1.38
CA ARG A 84 10.25 -1.20 0.38
C ARG A 84 10.99 -2.50 0.72
N GLU A 85 12.15 -2.45 1.34
CA GLU A 85 12.96 -3.60 1.75
C GLU A 85 12.55 -4.16 3.12
N GLY A 86 11.60 -3.53 3.80
CA GLY A 86 11.13 -3.91 5.13
C GLY A 86 11.94 -3.29 6.28
N ALA A 87 12.93 -2.45 5.98
CA ALA A 87 13.68 -1.72 7.01
C ALA A 87 12.82 -0.59 7.59
N GLY A 88 12.91 -0.38 8.88
CA GLY A 88 12.16 0.69 9.55
C GLY A 88 12.16 0.58 11.06
N GLY A 89 11.16 1.18 11.66
CA GLY A 89 10.93 1.32 13.08
C GLY A 89 10.05 2.52 13.35
N TRP A 90 10.29 3.18 14.49
CA TRP A 90 9.44 4.28 14.95
C TRP A 90 10.01 5.64 14.55
N VAL A 91 9.18 6.44 13.89
CA VAL A 91 9.49 7.82 13.48
C VAL A 91 8.47 8.79 14.06
N HIS A 92 8.88 10.02 14.32
CA HIS A 92 7.96 11.06 14.75
C HIS A 92 7.07 11.48 13.58
N TYR A 93 5.78 11.67 13.82
CA TYR A 93 4.79 11.96 12.77
C TYR A 93 5.11 13.23 11.96
N SER A 94 5.79 14.21 12.58
CA SER A 94 6.19 15.45 11.90
C SER A 94 7.15 15.26 10.74
N LEU A 95 7.81 14.09 10.65
CA LEU A 95 8.69 13.73 9.54
C LEU A 95 7.94 13.15 8.35
N LEU A 96 6.65 12.92 8.47
CA LEU A 96 5.82 12.25 7.49
C LEU A 96 4.83 13.21 6.84
N SER A 97 4.48 12.93 5.59
CA SER A 97 3.48 13.66 4.81
C SER A 97 2.45 12.68 4.22
N GLY A 98 1.19 13.13 4.14
CA GLY A 98 0.14 12.43 3.42
C GLY A 98 0.26 12.53 1.90
N THR A 99 1.16 13.37 1.37
CA THR A 99 1.43 13.41 -0.07
C THR A 99 2.00 12.07 -0.52
N ARG A 100 1.41 11.50 -1.56
CA ARG A 100 1.71 10.14 -1.96
C ARG A 100 2.76 10.11 -3.06
N TYR A 101 3.73 9.24 -2.87
CA TYR A 101 4.78 8.91 -3.82
C TYR A 101 4.88 7.40 -3.97
N VAL A 102 5.50 6.96 -5.05
CA VAL A 102 5.76 5.54 -5.31
C VAL A 102 7.21 5.35 -5.75
N LEU A 103 7.72 4.15 -5.51
CA LEU A 103 8.98 3.66 -6.08
C LEU A 103 8.71 2.88 -7.35
N ILE A 104 9.51 3.13 -8.37
CA ILE A 104 9.49 2.39 -9.63
C ILE A 104 10.15 1.03 -9.42
N GLU A 105 9.40 -0.04 -9.69
CA GLU A 105 9.80 -1.44 -9.47
C GLU A 105 10.35 -2.14 -10.72
N GLN A 106 10.32 -1.47 -11.88
CA GLN A 106 10.86 -1.98 -13.14
C GLN A 106 11.78 -0.94 -13.74
N ASP A 107 12.98 -1.35 -14.16
CA ASP A 107 13.91 -0.44 -14.82
C ASP A 107 13.37 0.08 -16.14
N MET A 108 13.63 1.36 -16.43
CA MET A 108 13.14 2.04 -17.62
C MET A 108 11.64 1.93 -17.85
N LEU A 109 10.88 2.00 -16.77
CA LEU A 109 9.41 1.94 -16.81
C LEU A 109 8.85 3.05 -17.70
N ALA A 110 8.07 2.67 -18.70
CA ALA A 110 7.42 3.63 -19.58
C ALA A 110 6.24 4.33 -18.91
N LEU A 111 6.19 5.64 -19.03
CA LEU A 111 5.01 6.45 -18.75
C LEU A 111 4.27 6.72 -20.06
N TYR A 112 3.05 6.24 -20.19
CA TYR A 112 2.23 6.40 -21.37
C TYR A 112 1.33 7.64 -21.30
N GLN A 113 0.98 8.18 -22.44
CA GLN A 113 0.11 9.36 -22.52
C GLN A 113 -1.27 9.12 -21.89
N ARG A 114 -1.81 7.90 -22.03
CA ARG A 114 -3.05 7.43 -21.41
C ARG A 114 -2.81 6.07 -20.74
N ALA A 115 -3.78 5.59 -19.99
CA ALA A 115 -3.78 4.26 -19.37
C ALA A 115 -3.95 3.14 -20.41
N ASP A 116 -3.10 3.15 -21.43
CA ASP A 116 -3.13 2.27 -22.59
C ASP A 116 -1.70 2.17 -23.17
N PRO A 117 -1.11 0.95 -23.29
CA PRO A 117 0.23 0.74 -23.81
C PRO A 117 0.38 1.06 -25.30
N ASP A 118 -0.73 1.22 -26.03
CA ASP A 118 -0.74 1.61 -27.46
C ASP A 118 -0.62 3.13 -27.65
N THR A 119 -0.60 3.91 -26.58
CA THR A 119 -0.39 5.36 -26.63
C THR A 119 1.09 5.72 -26.57
N PRO A 120 1.49 6.95 -26.98
CA PRO A 120 2.88 7.37 -26.95
C PRO A 120 3.51 7.28 -25.55
N VAL A 121 4.79 6.92 -25.51
CA VAL A 121 5.61 6.97 -24.30
C VAL A 121 6.06 8.41 -24.08
N MET A 122 5.73 8.97 -22.92
CA MET A 122 6.06 10.36 -22.55
C MET A 122 7.40 10.46 -21.86
N ALA A 123 7.80 9.43 -21.12
CA ALA A 123 9.08 9.34 -20.42
C ALA A 123 9.36 7.88 -20.03
N ARG A 124 10.60 7.60 -19.63
CA ARG A 124 10.98 6.34 -18.99
C ARG A 124 11.66 6.65 -17.66
N LEU A 125 11.27 5.92 -16.63
CA LEU A 125 11.81 6.07 -15.28
C LEU A 125 12.68 4.87 -14.93
N GLU A 126 13.86 5.15 -14.40
CA GLU A 126 14.77 4.10 -13.92
C GLU A 126 14.21 3.41 -12.68
N LEU A 127 14.67 2.18 -12.44
CA LEU A 127 14.37 1.42 -11.23
C LEU A 127 14.71 2.23 -9.98
N GLY A 128 13.81 2.27 -9.01
CA GLY A 128 14.01 2.95 -7.73
C GLY A 128 13.81 4.47 -7.76
N VAL A 129 13.44 5.04 -8.89
CA VAL A 129 13.02 6.45 -8.96
C VAL A 129 11.77 6.66 -8.12
N ILE A 130 11.73 7.77 -7.39
CA ILE A 130 10.55 8.22 -6.64
C ILE A 130 9.72 9.12 -7.55
N ALA A 131 8.47 8.73 -7.79
CA ALA A 131 7.52 9.49 -8.57
C ALA A 131 6.30 9.88 -7.73
N ARG A 132 5.75 11.06 -7.98
CA ARG A 132 4.52 11.51 -7.33
C ARG A 132 3.33 10.73 -7.88
N LEU A 133 2.52 10.21 -6.98
CA LEU A 133 1.32 9.45 -7.31
C LEU A 133 0.14 10.39 -7.53
N GLY A 134 -0.49 10.28 -8.70
CA GLY A 134 -1.72 10.97 -9.06
C GLY A 134 -2.93 10.06 -8.99
N LYS A 135 -3.78 10.15 -10.01
CA LYS A 135 -4.97 9.30 -10.15
C LYS A 135 -4.60 7.84 -10.34
N CYS A 136 -5.40 6.95 -9.77
CA CYS A 136 -5.29 5.50 -9.98
C CYS A 136 -6.65 4.90 -10.28
N GLY A 137 -6.71 4.18 -11.38
CA GLY A 137 -7.80 3.25 -11.69
C GLY A 137 -7.50 1.85 -11.14
N PRO A 138 -8.22 0.82 -11.58
CA PRO A 138 -8.00 -0.54 -11.11
C PRO A 138 -6.60 -1.09 -11.39
N THR A 139 -5.99 -0.75 -12.55
CA THR A 139 -4.73 -1.34 -13.01
C THR A 139 -3.67 -0.32 -13.41
N TRP A 140 -4.00 0.96 -13.51
CA TRP A 140 -3.12 2.04 -13.96
C TRP A 140 -3.11 3.19 -12.97
N CYS A 141 -1.93 3.82 -12.82
CA CYS A 141 -1.79 5.08 -12.06
C CYS A 141 -1.10 6.13 -12.91
N ARG A 142 -1.52 7.40 -12.73
CA ARG A 142 -0.83 8.54 -13.29
C ARG A 142 0.30 8.96 -12.36
N LEU A 143 1.48 9.13 -12.92
CA LEU A 143 2.68 9.53 -12.20
C LEU A 143 3.23 10.84 -12.74
N SER A 144 3.97 11.56 -11.90
CA SER A 144 4.80 12.68 -12.34
C SER A 144 6.18 12.62 -11.68
N SER A 145 7.20 12.91 -12.47
CA SER A 145 8.59 12.95 -12.02
C SER A 145 9.39 13.89 -12.93
N ALA A 146 10.21 14.78 -12.34
CA ALA A 146 11.07 15.71 -13.06
C ALA A 146 10.37 16.50 -14.20
N GLY A 147 9.10 16.89 -13.98
CA GLY A 147 8.30 17.63 -14.96
C GLY A 147 7.60 16.77 -16.03
N TYR A 148 7.89 15.48 -16.09
CA TYR A 148 7.21 14.53 -16.97
C TYR A 148 5.99 13.92 -16.26
N LYS A 149 4.94 13.63 -17.03
CA LYS A 149 3.70 13.01 -16.54
C LYS A 149 3.28 11.90 -17.49
N GLY A 150 2.70 10.85 -16.94
CA GLY A 150 2.15 9.76 -17.72
C GLY A 150 1.60 8.64 -16.87
N TRP A 151 1.10 7.61 -17.52
CA TRP A 151 0.42 6.48 -16.91
C TRP A 151 1.32 5.24 -16.91
N ALA A 152 1.32 4.52 -15.80
CA ALA A 152 2.06 3.26 -15.65
C ALA A 152 1.19 2.19 -15.01
N PRO A 153 1.46 0.89 -15.26
CA PRO A 153 0.80 -0.20 -14.58
C PRO A 153 1.02 -0.13 -13.07
N LYS A 154 -0.08 -0.21 -12.31
CA LYS A 154 -0.05 -0.13 -10.84
C LYS A 154 0.83 -1.21 -10.21
N GLU A 155 0.85 -2.41 -10.77
CA GLU A 155 1.62 -3.55 -10.28
C GLU A 155 3.15 -3.35 -10.29
N LEU A 156 3.64 -2.39 -11.07
CA LEU A 156 5.06 -2.05 -11.20
C LEU A 156 5.47 -0.89 -10.28
N LEU A 157 4.63 -0.56 -9.31
CA LEU A 157 4.82 0.55 -8.36
C LEU A 157 4.74 0.03 -6.93
N TRP A 158 5.68 0.46 -6.09
CA TRP A 158 5.57 0.27 -4.65
C TRP A 158 5.16 1.57 -3.98
N GLY A 159 4.14 1.56 -3.14
CA GLY A 159 3.60 2.73 -2.46
C GLY A 159 2.11 2.98 -2.76
N VAL A 160 1.48 2.06 -3.44
CA VAL A 160 0.04 2.04 -3.72
C VAL A 160 -0.50 0.62 -3.57
N LYS A 161 -1.66 0.47 -2.95
CA LYS A 161 -2.29 -0.85 -2.82
C LYS A 161 -2.94 -1.28 -4.14
N PRO A 162 -2.95 -2.59 -4.47
CA PRO A 162 -3.59 -3.07 -5.71
C PRO A 162 -5.07 -2.68 -5.85
N SER A 163 -5.80 -2.63 -4.73
CA SER A 163 -7.23 -2.27 -4.68
C SER A 163 -7.48 -0.76 -4.60
N GLU A 164 -6.45 0.06 -4.47
CA GLU A 164 -6.60 1.49 -4.22
C GLU A 164 -7.03 2.24 -5.48
N ILE A 165 -8.12 3.00 -5.37
CA ILE A 165 -8.62 3.91 -6.42
C ILE A 165 -8.39 5.34 -5.93
N ARG A 166 -7.88 6.20 -6.79
CA ARG A 166 -7.58 7.61 -6.49
C ARG A 166 -8.10 8.50 -7.62
N GLU A 167 -8.81 9.54 -7.25
CA GLU A 167 -9.32 10.56 -8.17
C GLU A 167 -8.42 11.81 -8.22
#